data_13e7ed9ab79a0f285a052481776c6521
#
_entry.id   13e7ed9ab79a0f285a052481776c6521
#
_cell.length_a   1.000
_cell.length_b   1.000
_cell.length_c   1.000
_cell.angle_alpha   90.00
_cell.angle_beta   90.00
_cell.angle_gamma   90.00
#
_symmetry.space_group_name_H-M   'P 1'
#
loop_
_entity.id
_entity.type
_entity.pdbx_description
1 polymer ?
#
loop_
_entity_poly.entity_id
_entity_poly.type
_entity_poly.pdbx_seq_one_letter_code
_entity_poly.pdbx_strand_id
1 'polypeptide(L)'
;MLLVDEAHYFKNLYCPTKMTRVAGMPNSESQRAFDMFMKVRSVLESGGRVVFATGTPISNSIAECFVMMKYLQLETLEELGLAHFDAWAQMFADTSQSIEMKPDGSGFRVHTRFARFTNLPELAAIWRQVLDVKTAEQLQLPRPRIYGGGPEIIKSPKSSALDRIIKSLAVRAERIAERKVSPDVDNMLLITTEGRKAALDPRLVAPSAPADPGGKISRIVENLVRYYHESQDTLGVQAVFIDTNCPRSESA
;
A
#
# COMPACT_ATOMS: atom_id res chain seq x y z
N MET A 1 -22.61 -3.62 18.81
CA MET A 1 -22.31 -3.26 17.40
C MET A 1 -20.91 -2.68 17.32
N LEU A 2 -20.13 -3.09 16.32
CA LEU A 2 -18.78 -2.60 16.05
C LEU A 2 -18.78 -1.93 14.67
N LEU A 3 -18.41 -0.64 14.60
CA LEU A 3 -18.23 0.11 13.36
C LEU A 3 -16.74 0.39 13.20
N VAL A 4 -16.18 0.04 12.04
CA VAL A 4 -14.75 0.20 11.74
C VAL A 4 -14.62 1.00 10.47
N ASP A 5 -14.12 2.22 10.59
CA ASP A 5 -13.76 3.05 9.45
C ASP A 5 -12.32 2.73 9.00
N GLU A 6 -12.03 2.94 7.72
CA GLU A 6 -10.76 2.62 7.09
C GLU A 6 -10.30 1.17 7.38
N ALA A 7 -11.25 0.23 7.25
CA ALA A 7 -11.05 -1.19 7.58
C ALA A 7 -9.88 -1.84 6.82
N HIS A 8 -9.43 -1.26 5.70
CA HIS A 8 -8.25 -1.71 4.97
C HIS A 8 -6.95 -1.68 5.80
N TYR A 9 -6.90 -0.96 6.92
CA TYR A 9 -5.75 -1.03 7.85
C TYR A 9 -5.59 -2.39 8.54
N PHE A 10 -6.62 -3.25 8.50
CA PHE A 10 -6.63 -4.58 9.10
C PHE A 10 -6.46 -5.72 8.07
N LYS A 11 -6.19 -5.41 6.82
CA LYS A 11 -6.06 -6.38 5.72
C LYS A 11 -4.88 -7.35 5.82
N ASN A 12 -3.91 -7.09 6.70
CA ASN A 12 -2.73 -7.92 6.92
C ASN A 12 -2.94 -8.99 8.01
N LEU A 13 -4.16 -9.53 8.12
CA LEU A 13 -4.42 -10.67 9.00
C LEU A 13 -3.65 -11.89 8.46
N TYR A 14 -2.88 -12.52 9.34
CA TYR A 14 -2.16 -13.73 8.99
C TYR A 14 -3.11 -14.87 8.60
N CYS A 15 -2.81 -15.50 7.49
CA CYS A 15 -3.53 -16.66 6.99
C CYS A 15 -2.52 -17.78 6.74
N PRO A 16 -2.59 -18.89 7.51
CA PRO A 16 -1.73 -20.04 7.27
C PRO A 16 -1.88 -20.53 5.83
N THR A 17 -0.76 -20.77 5.15
CA THR A 17 -0.75 -21.25 3.77
C THR A 17 0.46 -22.11 3.50
N LYS A 18 0.29 -23.12 2.64
CA LYS A 18 1.37 -23.92 2.07
C LYS A 18 1.97 -23.28 0.81
N MET A 19 1.36 -22.23 0.30
CA MET A 19 1.84 -21.51 -0.88
C MET A 19 3.08 -20.69 -0.52
N THR A 20 4.24 -21.19 -0.89
CA THR A 20 5.52 -20.50 -0.71
C THR A 20 5.86 -19.69 -1.95
N ARG A 21 6.49 -18.51 -1.75
CA ARG A 21 7.00 -17.64 -2.84
C ARG A 21 5.93 -16.95 -3.71
N VAL A 22 4.70 -16.80 -3.22
CA VAL A 22 3.67 -16.00 -3.89
C VAL A 22 3.65 -14.60 -3.29
N ALA A 23 3.82 -13.59 -4.14
CA ALA A 23 3.77 -12.20 -3.68
C ALA A 23 2.36 -11.77 -3.31
N GLY A 24 2.27 -10.86 -2.33
CA GLY A 24 0.99 -10.32 -1.87
C GLY A 24 0.36 -11.12 -0.74
N MET A 25 1.05 -12.16 -0.26
CA MET A 25 0.66 -12.85 0.96
C MET A 25 1.15 -12.07 2.19
N PRO A 26 0.34 -11.91 3.24
CA PRO A 26 0.82 -11.37 4.51
C PRO A 26 1.81 -12.36 5.13
N ASN A 27 3.10 -12.02 5.07
CA ASN A 27 4.20 -12.87 5.57
C ASN A 27 4.49 -12.65 7.07
N SER A 28 3.82 -11.71 7.71
CA SER A 28 4.01 -11.38 9.12
C SER A 28 2.68 -11.25 9.83
N GLU A 29 2.65 -11.68 11.08
CA GLU A 29 1.50 -11.47 11.95
C GLU A 29 1.39 -9.97 12.30
N SER A 30 0.31 -9.35 11.84
CA SER A 30 -0.06 -8.04 12.31
C SER A 30 -0.88 -8.18 13.60
N GLN A 31 -0.26 -7.88 14.74
CA GLN A 31 -0.95 -7.91 16.05
C GLN A 31 -2.25 -7.10 16.01
N ARG A 32 -2.22 -5.93 15.35
CA ARG A 32 -3.40 -5.09 15.16
C ARG A 32 -4.51 -5.80 14.39
N ALA A 33 -4.18 -6.51 13.32
CA ALA A 33 -5.17 -7.24 12.53
C ALA A 33 -5.72 -8.44 13.29
N PHE A 34 -4.87 -9.15 14.03
CA PHE A 34 -5.28 -10.26 14.88
C PHE A 34 -6.19 -9.79 16.02
N ASP A 35 -5.83 -8.72 16.72
CA ASP A 35 -6.66 -8.12 17.79
C ASP A 35 -8.04 -7.68 17.24
N MET A 36 -8.08 -7.07 16.05
CA MET A 36 -9.35 -6.75 15.38
C MET A 36 -10.16 -8.02 15.08
N PHE A 37 -9.51 -9.08 14.61
CA PHE A 37 -10.19 -10.34 14.32
C PHE A 37 -10.86 -10.93 15.57
N MET A 38 -10.16 -10.95 16.69
CA MET A 38 -10.70 -11.42 17.96
C MET A 38 -11.90 -10.57 18.42
N LYS A 39 -11.84 -9.26 18.27
CA LYS A 39 -12.94 -8.35 18.59
C LYS A 39 -14.16 -8.59 17.71
N VAL A 40 -13.94 -8.74 16.41
CA VAL A 40 -15.01 -9.07 15.45
C VAL A 40 -15.69 -10.38 15.82
N ARG A 41 -14.92 -11.43 16.10
CA ARG A 41 -15.46 -12.74 16.53
C ARG A 41 -16.29 -12.61 17.80
N SER A 42 -15.75 -11.97 18.83
CA SER A 42 -16.46 -11.77 20.11
C SER A 42 -17.80 -11.04 19.93
N VAL A 43 -17.84 -10.02 19.06
CA VAL A 43 -19.08 -9.27 18.79
C VAL A 43 -20.10 -10.13 18.04
N LEU A 44 -19.69 -10.86 17.01
CA LEU A 44 -20.58 -11.71 16.22
C LEU A 44 -21.11 -12.89 17.04
N GLU A 45 -20.26 -13.57 17.80
CA GLU A 45 -20.64 -14.67 18.69
C GLU A 45 -21.62 -14.24 19.80
N SER A 46 -21.57 -12.98 20.20
CA SER A 46 -22.53 -12.39 21.14
C SER A 46 -23.85 -11.94 20.46
N GLY A 47 -24.08 -12.28 19.19
CA GLY A 47 -25.25 -11.85 18.43
C GLY A 47 -25.21 -10.37 18.02
N GLY A 48 -24.06 -9.72 18.13
CA GLY A 48 -23.85 -8.33 17.72
C GLY A 48 -23.69 -8.17 16.22
N ARG A 49 -23.44 -6.93 15.77
CA ARG A 49 -23.24 -6.58 14.36
C ARG A 49 -21.91 -5.90 14.17
N VAL A 50 -21.27 -6.19 13.03
CA VAL A 50 -20.02 -5.59 12.62
C VAL A 50 -20.19 -4.93 11.25
N VAL A 51 -19.71 -3.71 11.11
CA VAL A 51 -19.70 -2.98 9.83
C VAL A 51 -18.29 -2.45 9.58
N PHE A 52 -17.73 -2.84 8.45
CA PHE A 52 -16.47 -2.32 7.93
C PHE A 52 -16.74 -1.33 6.82
N ALA A 53 -16.19 -0.12 6.93
CA ALA A 53 -16.24 0.91 5.90
C ALA A 53 -14.82 1.13 5.34
N THR A 54 -14.68 1.16 4.03
CA THR A 54 -13.39 1.47 3.37
C THR A 54 -13.61 1.83 1.91
N GLY A 55 -12.81 2.76 1.40
CA GLY A 55 -12.75 3.08 -0.04
C GLY A 55 -11.90 2.08 -0.85
N THR A 56 -11.10 1.24 -0.20
CA THR A 56 -10.14 0.34 -0.85
C THR A 56 -10.10 -1.04 -0.19
N PRO A 57 -11.18 -1.84 -0.31
CA PRO A 57 -11.24 -3.16 0.33
C PRO A 57 -10.16 -4.12 -0.20
N ILE A 58 -9.79 -3.96 -1.47
CA ILE A 58 -8.72 -4.71 -2.14
C ILE A 58 -7.84 -3.69 -2.84
N SER A 59 -6.56 -3.59 -2.47
CA SER A 59 -5.64 -2.60 -3.04
C SER A 59 -4.36 -3.21 -3.64
N ASN A 60 -3.78 -4.23 -3.01
CA ASN A 60 -2.48 -4.76 -3.41
C ASN A 60 -2.50 -6.24 -3.80
N SER A 61 -3.41 -7.02 -3.24
CA SER A 61 -3.42 -8.47 -3.43
C SER A 61 -4.82 -9.05 -3.35
N ILE A 62 -5.05 -10.08 -4.15
CA ILE A 62 -6.25 -10.91 -4.10
C ILE A 62 -6.48 -11.50 -2.69
N ALA A 63 -5.40 -11.79 -1.94
CA ALA A 63 -5.49 -12.28 -0.58
C ALA A 63 -6.23 -11.31 0.37
N GLU A 64 -6.23 -10.02 0.08
CA GLU A 64 -6.98 -9.04 0.86
C GLU A 64 -8.50 -9.27 0.80
N CYS A 65 -9.01 -9.78 -0.33
CA CYS A 65 -10.40 -10.20 -0.46
C CYS A 65 -10.75 -11.31 0.54
N PHE A 66 -9.93 -12.36 0.57
CA PHE A 66 -10.11 -13.45 1.52
C PHE A 66 -10.10 -12.97 2.97
N VAL A 67 -9.17 -12.09 3.31
CA VAL A 67 -9.07 -11.52 4.67
C VAL A 67 -10.35 -10.77 5.05
N MET A 68 -10.91 -9.95 4.17
CA MET A 68 -12.16 -9.24 4.43
C MET A 68 -13.35 -10.21 4.59
N MET A 69 -13.43 -11.25 3.75
CA MET A 69 -14.42 -12.31 3.91
C MET A 69 -14.24 -13.06 5.24
N LYS A 70 -13.02 -13.34 5.65
CA LYS A 70 -12.71 -14.01 6.91
C LYS A 70 -13.16 -13.20 8.13
N TYR A 71 -13.11 -11.86 8.08
CA TYR A 71 -13.66 -11.02 9.14
C TYR A 71 -15.19 -11.09 9.21
N LEU A 72 -15.87 -11.03 8.05
CA LEU A 72 -17.29 -10.71 8.00
C LEU A 72 -18.21 -11.92 7.77
N GLN A 73 -17.68 -13.03 7.25
CA GLN A 73 -18.49 -14.21 6.87
C GLN A 73 -17.72 -15.53 7.06
N LEU A 74 -17.00 -15.65 8.19
CA LEU A 74 -16.19 -16.84 8.49
C LEU A 74 -17.04 -18.11 8.48
N GLU A 75 -18.23 -18.08 9.07
CA GLU A 75 -19.15 -19.22 9.12
C GLU A 75 -19.53 -19.71 7.72
N THR A 76 -19.86 -18.77 6.82
CA THR A 76 -20.15 -19.13 5.42
C THR A 76 -18.94 -19.76 4.73
N LEU A 77 -17.73 -19.25 5.01
CA LEU A 77 -16.50 -19.85 4.48
C LEU A 77 -16.26 -21.26 5.04
N GLU A 78 -16.58 -21.50 6.32
CA GLU A 78 -16.48 -22.82 6.97
C GLU A 78 -17.47 -23.81 6.36
N GLU A 79 -18.72 -23.41 6.20
CA GLU A 79 -19.78 -24.22 5.58
C GLU A 79 -19.44 -24.65 4.14
N LEU A 80 -18.77 -23.75 3.39
CA LEU A 80 -18.33 -24.01 2.02
C LEU A 80 -16.98 -24.73 1.93
N GLY A 81 -16.29 -25.00 3.06
CA GLY A 81 -14.96 -25.58 3.08
C GLY A 81 -13.85 -24.63 2.59
N LEU A 82 -14.10 -23.32 2.59
CA LEU A 82 -13.23 -22.27 2.08
C LEU A 82 -12.56 -21.44 3.18
N ALA A 83 -12.67 -21.83 4.45
CA ALA A 83 -12.11 -21.09 5.59
C ALA A 83 -10.56 -21.07 5.59
N HIS A 84 -9.92 -22.00 4.88
CA HIS A 84 -8.48 -22.02 4.69
C HIS A 84 -8.10 -21.29 3.40
N PHE A 85 -7.09 -20.42 3.49
CA PHE A 85 -6.66 -19.61 2.34
C PHE A 85 -6.32 -20.44 1.09
N ASP A 86 -5.66 -21.57 1.25
CA ASP A 86 -5.24 -22.41 0.13
C ASP A 86 -6.44 -22.98 -0.65
N ALA A 87 -7.50 -23.39 0.04
CA ALA A 87 -8.74 -23.87 -0.57
C ALA A 87 -9.47 -22.73 -1.30
N TRP A 88 -9.57 -21.57 -0.66
CA TRP A 88 -10.17 -20.39 -1.25
C TRP A 88 -9.39 -19.91 -2.49
N ALA A 89 -8.06 -19.84 -2.38
CA ALA A 89 -7.20 -19.39 -3.48
C ALA A 89 -7.23 -20.35 -4.67
N GLN A 90 -7.32 -21.67 -4.42
CA GLN A 90 -7.45 -22.66 -5.48
C GLN A 90 -8.74 -22.48 -6.30
N MET A 91 -9.80 -21.99 -5.67
CA MET A 91 -11.08 -21.76 -6.33
C MET A 91 -11.17 -20.39 -7.01
N PHE A 92 -10.65 -19.33 -6.38
CA PHE A 92 -10.91 -17.95 -6.77
C PHE A 92 -9.70 -17.16 -7.23
N ALA A 93 -8.50 -17.72 -7.18
CA ALA A 93 -7.27 -16.99 -7.52
C ALA A 93 -6.41 -17.78 -8.50
N ASP A 94 -5.95 -17.09 -9.55
CA ASP A 94 -4.99 -17.62 -10.49
C ASP A 94 -3.65 -16.90 -10.33
N THR A 95 -2.57 -17.65 -10.40
CA THR A 95 -1.22 -17.12 -10.29
C THR A 95 -0.58 -16.96 -11.66
N SER A 96 0.13 -15.87 -11.86
CA SER A 96 1.00 -15.70 -13.01
C SER A 96 2.45 -15.54 -12.59
N GLN A 97 3.34 -15.93 -13.48
CA GLN A 97 4.74 -15.64 -13.36
C GLN A 97 5.07 -14.45 -14.24
N SER A 98 5.71 -13.46 -13.67
CA SER A 98 6.23 -12.30 -14.39
C SER A 98 7.72 -12.17 -14.19
N ILE A 99 8.41 -11.73 -15.24
CA ILE A 99 9.81 -11.36 -15.13
C ILE A 99 9.86 -9.91 -14.69
N GLU A 100 10.37 -9.68 -13.49
CA GLU A 100 10.48 -8.35 -12.90
C GLU A 100 11.94 -7.96 -12.71
N MET A 101 12.23 -6.68 -12.92
CA MET A 101 13.54 -6.15 -12.57
C MET A 101 13.73 -6.27 -11.06
N LYS A 102 14.90 -6.75 -10.64
CA LYS A 102 15.25 -6.75 -9.23
C LYS A 102 15.28 -5.32 -8.69
N PRO A 103 14.90 -5.08 -7.42
CA PRO A 103 14.89 -3.74 -6.83
C PRO A 103 16.25 -3.03 -6.87
N ASP A 104 17.34 -3.78 -6.94
CA ASP A 104 18.72 -3.30 -7.05
C ASP A 104 19.15 -2.95 -8.48
N GLY A 105 18.30 -3.23 -9.48
CA GLY A 105 18.62 -3.03 -10.90
C GLY A 105 19.64 -4.03 -11.48
N SER A 106 20.08 -5.05 -10.72
CA SER A 106 21.13 -6.00 -11.12
C SER A 106 20.67 -7.09 -12.10
N GLY A 107 19.44 -6.99 -12.60
CA GLY A 107 18.90 -7.96 -13.56
C GLY A 107 17.42 -8.29 -13.29
N PHE A 108 16.98 -9.43 -13.80
CA PHE A 108 15.59 -9.86 -13.73
C PHE A 108 15.43 -11.07 -12.80
N ARG A 109 14.26 -11.19 -12.20
CA ARG A 109 13.84 -12.38 -11.44
C ARG A 109 12.45 -12.80 -11.89
N VAL A 110 12.20 -14.10 -11.87
CA VAL A 110 10.84 -14.63 -12.00
C VAL A 110 10.13 -14.43 -10.67
N HIS A 111 8.98 -13.78 -10.73
CA HIS A 111 8.16 -13.52 -9.56
C HIS A 111 6.76 -14.07 -9.77
N THR A 112 6.32 -14.95 -8.88
CA THR A 112 4.95 -15.48 -8.89
C THR A 112 4.06 -14.58 -8.04
N ARG A 113 2.93 -14.17 -8.60
CA ARG A 113 1.91 -13.40 -7.87
C ARG A 113 0.51 -13.86 -8.27
N PHE A 114 -0.45 -13.59 -7.43
CA PHE A 114 -1.84 -13.65 -7.84
C PHE A 114 -2.11 -12.58 -8.89
N ALA A 115 -2.58 -12.99 -10.07
CA ALA A 115 -2.75 -12.09 -11.21
C ALA A 115 -4.20 -11.70 -11.44
N ARG A 116 -5.11 -12.63 -11.24
CA ARG A 116 -6.53 -12.43 -11.54
C ARG A 116 -7.40 -13.30 -10.66
N PHE A 117 -8.64 -12.85 -10.50
CA PHE A 117 -9.68 -13.67 -9.92
C PHE A 117 -10.20 -14.68 -10.95
N THR A 118 -10.51 -15.87 -10.47
CA THR A 118 -11.26 -16.90 -11.20
C THR A 118 -12.64 -17.07 -10.56
N ASN A 119 -13.56 -17.70 -11.26
CA ASN A 119 -14.94 -17.96 -10.78
C ASN A 119 -15.58 -16.71 -10.12
N LEU A 120 -15.43 -15.56 -10.80
CA LEU A 120 -15.94 -14.28 -10.32
C LEU A 120 -17.44 -14.26 -9.99
N PRO A 121 -18.33 -14.92 -10.77
CA PRO A 121 -19.76 -14.96 -10.46
C PRO A 121 -20.03 -15.60 -9.08
N GLU A 122 -19.39 -16.71 -8.78
CA GLU A 122 -19.52 -17.45 -7.54
C GLU A 122 -18.94 -16.66 -6.37
N LEU A 123 -17.73 -16.09 -6.53
CA LEU A 123 -17.13 -15.22 -5.53
C LEU A 123 -18.02 -14.01 -5.23
N ALA A 124 -18.56 -13.38 -6.28
CA ALA A 124 -19.44 -12.23 -6.12
C ALA A 124 -20.76 -12.61 -5.43
N ALA A 125 -21.32 -13.80 -5.72
CA ALA A 125 -22.53 -14.28 -5.08
C ALA A 125 -22.34 -14.49 -3.56
N ILE A 126 -21.20 -15.07 -3.17
CA ILE A 126 -20.85 -15.25 -1.77
C ILE A 126 -20.60 -13.88 -1.10
N TRP A 127 -19.82 -13.02 -1.71
CA TRP A 127 -19.41 -11.77 -1.07
C TRP A 127 -20.53 -10.72 -0.99
N ARG A 128 -21.45 -10.70 -1.95
CA ARG A 128 -22.63 -9.81 -1.93
C ARG A 128 -23.56 -10.01 -0.75
N GLN A 129 -23.47 -11.12 -0.03
CA GLN A 129 -24.25 -11.35 1.18
C GLN A 129 -23.88 -10.37 2.31
N VAL A 130 -22.64 -9.88 2.32
CA VAL A 130 -22.09 -8.99 3.36
C VAL A 130 -21.54 -7.68 2.80
N LEU A 131 -21.52 -7.49 1.49
CA LEU A 131 -20.90 -6.35 0.81
C LEU A 131 -21.96 -5.43 0.21
N ASP A 132 -21.93 -4.15 0.59
CA ASP A 132 -22.62 -3.06 -0.13
C ASP A 132 -21.59 -2.15 -0.78
N VAL A 133 -21.65 -2.00 -2.11
CA VAL A 133 -20.74 -1.18 -2.89
C VAL A 133 -21.46 0.03 -3.48
N LYS A 134 -20.92 1.20 -3.20
CA LYS A 134 -21.35 2.46 -3.83
C LYS A 134 -20.19 3.03 -4.63
N THR A 135 -20.31 3.05 -5.95
CA THR A 135 -19.31 3.72 -6.79
C THR A 135 -19.48 5.23 -6.78
N ALA A 136 -18.41 5.94 -7.11
CA ALA A 136 -18.45 7.40 -7.19
C ALA A 136 -19.47 7.92 -8.21
N GLU A 137 -19.75 7.14 -9.28
CA GLU A 137 -20.76 7.46 -10.28
C GLU A 137 -22.18 7.30 -9.72
N GLN A 138 -22.42 6.25 -8.92
CA GLN A 138 -23.71 6.04 -8.25
C GLN A 138 -24.01 7.11 -7.21
N LEU A 139 -22.98 7.63 -6.54
CA LEU A 139 -23.13 8.67 -5.53
C LEU A 139 -23.38 10.06 -6.12
N GLN A 140 -23.05 10.28 -7.40
CA GLN A 140 -23.22 11.57 -8.10
C GLN A 140 -22.71 12.77 -7.29
N LEU A 141 -21.63 12.56 -6.52
CA LEU A 141 -21.06 13.64 -5.68
C LEU A 141 -20.54 14.77 -6.58
N PRO A 142 -20.79 16.02 -6.20
CA PRO A 142 -20.24 17.16 -6.91
C PRO A 142 -18.72 17.12 -6.85
N ARG A 143 -18.09 17.04 -8.02
CA ARG A 143 -16.63 17.05 -8.14
C ARG A 143 -16.18 18.36 -8.76
N PRO A 144 -15.18 19.05 -8.17
CA PRO A 144 -14.60 20.21 -8.81
C PRO A 144 -13.95 19.79 -10.13
N ARG A 145 -14.07 20.65 -11.13
CA ARG A 145 -13.37 20.42 -12.40
C ARG A 145 -11.89 20.69 -12.22
N ILE A 146 -11.05 19.77 -12.72
CA ILE A 146 -9.61 19.99 -12.73
C ILE A 146 -9.30 21.02 -13.81
N TYR A 147 -8.59 22.10 -13.43
CA TYR A 147 -8.10 23.08 -14.37
C TYR A 147 -7.18 22.41 -15.39
N GLY A 148 -7.31 22.74 -16.68
CA GLY A 148 -6.54 22.09 -17.74
C GLY A 148 -6.97 20.66 -18.10
N GLY A 149 -8.04 20.12 -17.47
CA GLY A 149 -8.62 18.80 -17.82
C GLY A 149 -7.91 17.59 -17.24
N GLY A 150 -6.82 17.76 -16.50
CA GLY A 150 -6.09 16.64 -15.88
C GLY A 150 -4.97 17.10 -14.94
N PRO A 151 -4.33 16.15 -14.22
CA PRO A 151 -3.21 16.45 -13.33
C PRO A 151 -1.96 16.87 -14.14
N GLU A 152 -1.32 17.94 -13.69
CA GLU A 152 -0.01 18.36 -14.21
C GLU A 152 1.11 17.56 -13.55
N ILE A 153 1.95 16.90 -14.36
CA ILE A 153 3.09 16.12 -13.87
C ILE A 153 4.36 16.94 -13.98
N ILE A 154 4.88 17.40 -12.86
CA ILE A 154 6.13 18.16 -12.77
C ILE A 154 7.28 17.20 -12.48
N LYS A 155 8.24 17.15 -13.41
CA LYS A 155 9.43 16.29 -13.29
C LYS A 155 10.63 17.12 -12.80
N SER A 156 11.33 16.60 -11.79
CA SER A 156 12.60 17.14 -11.32
C SER A 156 13.76 16.37 -11.94
N PRO A 157 14.82 17.03 -12.43
CA PRO A 157 16.02 16.35 -12.91
C PRO A 157 16.73 15.65 -11.75
N LYS A 158 17.46 14.58 -12.08
CA LYS A 158 18.28 13.88 -11.09
C LYS A 158 19.54 14.70 -10.77
N SER A 159 19.72 15.05 -9.49
CA SER A 159 20.93 15.76 -9.05
C SER A 159 22.13 14.81 -8.92
N SER A 160 23.34 15.39 -8.95
CA SER A 160 24.58 14.61 -8.72
C SER A 160 24.65 13.98 -7.32
N ALA A 161 24.04 14.62 -6.32
CA ALA A 161 23.93 14.08 -4.97
C ALA A 161 23.04 12.85 -4.95
N LEU A 162 21.86 12.91 -5.58
CA LEU A 162 20.95 11.76 -5.71
C LEU A 162 21.61 10.61 -6.46
N ASP A 163 22.34 10.89 -7.55
CA ASP A 163 23.05 9.86 -8.31
C ASP A 163 24.08 9.11 -7.48
N ARG A 164 24.85 9.81 -6.65
CA ARG A 164 25.81 9.18 -5.72
C ARG A 164 25.13 8.28 -4.70
N ILE A 165 24.02 8.75 -4.12
CA ILE A 165 23.25 7.94 -3.15
C ILE A 165 22.71 6.68 -3.82
N ILE A 166 22.09 6.79 -5.01
CA ILE A 166 21.56 5.62 -5.74
C ILE A 166 22.66 4.61 -6.03
N LYS A 167 23.84 5.05 -6.48
CA LYS A 167 24.99 4.14 -6.69
C LYS A 167 25.44 3.44 -5.42
N SER A 168 25.48 4.16 -4.30
CA SER A 168 25.79 3.56 -2.99
C SER A 168 24.75 2.52 -2.56
N LEU A 169 23.46 2.83 -2.75
CA LEU A 169 22.38 1.89 -2.43
C LEU A 169 22.43 0.63 -3.30
N ALA A 170 22.79 0.76 -4.59
CA ALA A 170 22.95 -0.38 -5.48
C ALA A 170 24.08 -1.32 -5.03
N VAL A 171 25.24 -0.79 -4.65
CA VAL A 171 26.35 -1.59 -4.11
C VAL A 171 25.94 -2.31 -2.81
N ARG A 172 25.21 -1.65 -1.93
CA ARG A 172 24.70 -2.27 -0.70
C ARG A 172 23.69 -3.38 -1.01
N ALA A 173 22.81 -3.18 -1.99
CA ALA A 173 21.84 -4.17 -2.43
C ALA A 173 22.53 -5.44 -2.99
N GLU A 174 23.60 -5.29 -3.76
CA GLU A 174 24.42 -6.42 -4.23
C GLU A 174 25.02 -7.21 -3.06
N ARG A 175 25.59 -6.54 -2.08
CA ARG A 175 26.18 -7.18 -0.89
C ARG A 175 25.12 -7.98 -0.09
N ILE A 176 23.90 -7.47 0.00
CA ILE A 176 22.78 -8.18 0.64
C ILE A 176 22.38 -9.41 -0.19
N ALA A 177 22.26 -9.25 -1.51
CA ALA A 177 21.93 -10.34 -2.43
C ALA A 177 22.96 -11.49 -2.36
N GLU A 178 24.23 -11.17 -2.20
CA GLU A 178 25.34 -12.10 -2.02
C GLU A 178 25.46 -12.66 -0.58
N ARG A 179 24.56 -12.27 0.33
CA ARG A 179 24.58 -12.65 1.76
C ARG A 179 25.87 -12.25 2.49
N LYS A 180 26.54 -11.20 2.04
CA LYS A 180 27.79 -10.69 2.64
C LYS A 180 27.55 -9.77 3.84
N VAL A 181 26.29 -9.47 4.14
CA VAL A 181 25.89 -8.58 5.25
C VAL A 181 24.75 -9.25 6.00
N SER A 182 24.79 -9.20 7.34
CA SER A 182 23.70 -9.65 8.20
C SER A 182 22.45 -8.76 8.01
N PRO A 183 21.24 -9.34 7.98
CA PRO A 183 19.98 -8.58 7.88
C PRO A 183 19.79 -7.54 8.99
N ASP A 184 20.40 -7.72 10.16
CA ASP A 184 20.34 -6.79 11.27
C ASP A 184 21.19 -5.52 11.02
N VAL A 185 22.24 -5.65 10.20
CA VAL A 185 23.15 -4.55 9.85
C VAL A 185 22.64 -3.79 8.64
N ASP A 186 22.20 -4.51 7.59
CA ASP A 186 21.64 -3.91 6.38
C ASP A 186 20.66 -4.86 5.70
N ASN A 187 19.58 -4.31 5.15
CA ASN A 187 18.54 -5.10 4.50
C ASN A 187 17.82 -4.29 3.41
N MET A 188 17.10 -5.00 2.52
CA MET A 188 16.40 -4.38 1.40
C MET A 188 15.31 -3.39 1.82
N LEU A 189 14.71 -3.53 3.01
CA LEU A 189 13.73 -2.58 3.54
C LEU A 189 14.40 -1.24 3.85
N LEU A 190 15.56 -1.28 4.49
CA LEU A 190 16.35 -0.08 4.81
C LEU A 190 16.77 0.63 3.51
N ILE A 191 17.32 -0.10 2.55
CA ILE A 191 17.70 0.43 1.22
C ILE A 191 16.51 1.09 0.52
N THR A 192 15.36 0.44 0.51
CA THR A 192 14.15 0.97 -0.13
C THR A 192 13.67 2.25 0.58
N THR A 193 13.74 2.27 1.90
CA THR A 193 13.36 3.43 2.72
C THR A 193 14.31 4.62 2.45
N GLU A 194 15.61 4.38 2.44
CA GLU A 194 16.61 5.41 2.13
C GLU A 194 16.47 5.90 0.68
N GLY A 195 16.20 5.00 -0.26
CA GLY A 195 15.92 5.36 -1.65
C GLY A 195 14.72 6.30 -1.80
N ARG A 196 13.62 6.02 -1.08
CA ARG A 196 12.45 6.91 -1.05
C ARG A 196 12.78 8.28 -0.45
N LYS A 197 13.52 8.30 0.66
CA LYS A 197 13.98 9.53 1.30
C LYS A 197 14.86 10.35 0.36
N ALA A 198 15.88 9.73 -0.23
CA ALA A 198 16.77 10.39 -1.17
C ALA A 198 16.05 10.92 -2.42
N ALA A 199 15.04 10.21 -2.91
CA ALA A 199 14.21 10.64 -4.03
C ALA A 199 13.31 11.85 -3.71
N LEU A 200 13.00 12.09 -2.43
CA LEU A 200 12.32 13.30 -1.98
C LEU A 200 13.34 14.44 -1.84
N ASP A 201 14.37 14.24 -1.03
CA ASP A 201 15.48 15.17 -0.84
C ASP A 201 16.74 14.38 -0.42
N PRO A 202 17.87 14.49 -1.16
CA PRO A 202 19.12 13.81 -0.81
C PRO A 202 19.63 14.06 0.61
N ARG A 203 19.32 15.23 1.20
CA ARG A 203 19.73 15.61 2.56
C ARG A 203 19.07 14.76 3.65
N LEU A 204 17.95 14.07 3.35
CA LEU A 204 17.31 13.16 4.29
C LEU A 204 18.09 11.84 4.51
N VAL A 205 19.07 11.56 3.63
CA VAL A 205 19.97 10.40 3.73
C VAL A 205 21.40 10.85 3.97
N ALA A 206 21.81 11.92 3.32
CA ALA A 206 23.13 12.53 3.45
C ALA A 206 22.98 14.00 3.86
N PRO A 207 22.97 14.33 5.16
CA PRO A 207 22.71 15.69 5.64
C PRO A 207 23.68 16.75 5.10
N SER A 208 24.89 16.34 4.73
CA SER A 208 25.90 17.22 4.12
C SER A 208 25.70 17.44 2.61
N ALA A 209 24.70 16.82 1.99
CA ALA A 209 24.42 17.05 0.58
C ALA A 209 23.99 18.51 0.34
N PRO A 210 24.41 19.12 -0.77
CA PRO A 210 23.97 20.47 -1.10
C PRO A 210 22.47 20.52 -1.36
N ALA A 211 21.86 21.67 -1.07
CA ALA A 211 20.47 21.93 -1.47
C ALA A 211 20.36 21.81 -3.00
N ASP A 212 19.26 21.23 -3.45
CA ASP A 212 18.97 21.04 -4.88
C ASP A 212 17.88 22.03 -5.33
N PRO A 213 18.26 23.15 -6.01
CA PRO A 213 17.27 24.11 -6.49
C PRO A 213 16.30 23.54 -7.53
N GLY A 214 16.72 22.50 -8.27
CA GLY A 214 15.86 21.78 -9.22
C GLY A 214 15.13 20.59 -8.64
N GLY A 215 15.33 20.29 -7.37
CA GLY A 215 14.80 19.13 -6.67
C GLY A 215 13.29 19.21 -6.40
N LYS A 216 12.71 18.09 -5.99
CA LYS A 216 11.25 17.98 -5.78
C LYS A 216 10.73 18.99 -4.75
N ILE A 217 11.42 19.15 -3.64
CA ILE A 217 11.00 20.08 -2.58
C ILE A 217 11.01 21.51 -3.09
N SER A 218 12.06 21.93 -3.78
CA SER A 218 12.15 23.27 -4.38
C SER A 218 11.01 23.52 -5.36
N ARG A 219 10.70 22.54 -6.22
CA ARG A 219 9.58 22.62 -7.17
C ARG A 219 8.21 22.69 -6.49
N ILE A 220 8.02 21.95 -5.40
CA ILE A 220 6.79 22.03 -4.60
C ILE A 220 6.65 23.45 -4.02
N VAL A 221 7.71 23.98 -3.42
CA VAL A 221 7.68 25.33 -2.84
C VAL A 221 7.42 26.39 -3.91
N GLU A 222 8.11 26.34 -5.06
CA GLU A 222 7.86 27.26 -6.18
C GLU A 222 6.39 27.24 -6.62
N ASN A 223 5.80 26.05 -6.76
CA ASN A 223 4.39 25.93 -7.13
C ASN A 223 3.45 26.43 -6.05
N LEU A 224 3.71 26.12 -4.77
CA LEU A 224 2.92 26.62 -3.66
C LEU A 224 2.90 28.14 -3.63
N VAL A 225 4.06 28.79 -3.78
CA VAL A 225 4.17 30.24 -3.80
C VAL A 225 3.44 30.81 -5.01
N ARG A 226 3.62 30.22 -6.20
CA ARG A 226 2.93 30.66 -7.41
C ARG A 226 1.41 30.60 -7.25
N TYR A 227 0.86 29.44 -6.87
CA TYR A 227 -0.58 29.30 -6.70
C TYR A 227 -1.15 30.12 -5.54
N TYR A 228 -0.37 30.36 -4.49
CA TYR A 228 -0.75 31.28 -3.43
C TYR A 228 -1.00 32.69 -3.99
N HIS A 229 -0.10 33.20 -4.81
CA HIS A 229 -0.27 34.52 -5.43
C HIS A 229 -1.40 34.56 -6.46
N GLU A 230 -1.53 33.50 -7.27
CA GLU A 230 -2.58 33.40 -8.29
C GLU A 230 -4.00 33.29 -7.68
N SER A 231 -4.12 32.76 -6.46
CA SER A 231 -5.41 32.50 -5.80
C SER A 231 -5.76 33.48 -4.67
N GLN A 232 -5.00 34.56 -4.49
CA GLN A 232 -5.23 35.52 -3.40
C GLN A 232 -6.65 36.14 -3.43
N ASP A 233 -7.12 36.51 -4.59
CA ASP A 233 -8.44 37.11 -4.75
C ASP A 233 -9.60 36.15 -4.49
N THR A 234 -9.35 34.84 -4.62
CA THR A 234 -10.35 33.80 -4.42
C THR A 234 -10.20 33.07 -3.08
N LEU A 235 -9.24 33.46 -2.25
CA LEU A 235 -8.90 32.80 -0.98
C LEU A 235 -8.67 31.29 -1.14
N GLY A 236 -7.96 30.91 -2.21
CA GLY A 236 -7.71 29.52 -2.55
C GLY A 236 -6.94 28.75 -1.46
N VAL A 237 -7.37 27.53 -1.16
CA VAL A 237 -6.73 26.63 -0.20
C VAL A 237 -5.87 25.63 -0.95
N GLN A 238 -4.64 25.42 -0.46
CA GLN A 238 -3.71 24.46 -1.02
C GLN A 238 -3.51 23.31 -0.04
N ALA A 239 -3.55 22.06 -0.53
CA ALA A 239 -3.24 20.88 0.23
C ALA A 239 -1.99 20.20 -0.32
N VAL A 240 -1.04 19.88 0.53
CA VAL A 240 0.19 19.16 0.19
C VAL A 240 0.19 17.81 0.91
N PHE A 241 0.31 16.73 0.13
CA PHE A 241 0.37 15.39 0.66
C PHE A 241 1.80 14.86 0.56
N ILE A 242 2.37 14.47 1.69
CA ILE A 242 3.73 13.92 1.80
C ILE A 242 3.64 12.64 2.66
N ASP A 243 4.01 11.49 2.08
CA ASP A 243 3.92 10.19 2.75
C ASP A 243 5.13 9.87 3.63
N THR A 244 6.24 10.62 3.48
CA THR A 244 7.50 10.35 4.18
C THR A 244 8.05 11.58 4.88
N ASN A 245 8.69 11.36 6.04
CA ASN A 245 9.32 12.41 6.84
C ASN A 245 8.39 13.56 7.26
N CYS A 246 7.13 13.25 7.49
CA CYS A 246 6.25 14.20 8.17
C CYS A 246 6.83 14.52 9.54
N PRO A 247 6.83 15.81 9.96
CA PRO A 247 7.22 16.18 11.32
C PRO A 247 6.42 15.36 12.33
N ARG A 248 7.10 14.66 13.22
CA ARG A 248 6.42 14.07 14.38
C ARG A 248 6.08 15.22 15.29
N SER A 249 4.84 15.31 15.75
CA SER A 249 4.54 16.14 16.91
C SER A 249 5.47 15.65 18.02
N GLU A 250 6.33 16.52 18.53
CA GLU A 250 7.03 16.25 19.77
C GLU A 250 5.93 15.94 20.78
N SER A 251 5.91 14.70 21.24
CA SER A 251 5.03 14.30 22.33
C SER A 251 5.41 15.12 23.53
N ALA A 252 4.52 16.01 23.92
CA ALA A 252 4.60 16.73 25.18
C ALA A 252 4.66 15.73 26.35
#